data_d916e3d58fd7cff8d15c9b41c162390d
#
_entry.id   d916e3d58fd7cff8d15c9b41c162390d
#
_cell.length_a   1.000
_cell.length_b   1.000
_cell.length_c   1.000
_cell.angle_alpha   90.00
_cell.angle_beta   90.00
_cell.angle_gamma   90.00
#
_symmetry.space_group_name_H-M   'P 1'
#
loop_
_entity.id
_entity.type
_entity.pdbx_description
1 polymer ?
#
loop_
_entity_poly.entity_id
_entity_poly.type
_entity_poly.pdbx_seq_one_letter_code
_entity_poly.pdbx_strand_id
1 'polypeptide(L)'
;RNTDLGGNQMNIVNSMELKIPSKSINESFARSVISAFILQLDPTISELSDIKTAVSEAVTNCIVHGYRDTGGMIYIKGEIAEDNTIIIKIRDKGKGIPDIKKAMEPLFTTGGEERAGLGFAVMESFMDKVKVSSKEGKGTTVTLYKKLIRAKYEKP
;
A
#
# COMPACT_ATOMS: atom_id res chain seq x y z
N ARG A 1 17.43 -11.17 -0.14
CA ARG A 1 16.23 -10.90 0.65
C ARG A 1 15.02 -11.57 0.00
N ASN A 2 14.39 -12.44 0.74
CA ASN A 2 13.26 -13.22 0.22
C ASN A 2 11.98 -12.82 0.94
N THR A 3 10.90 -12.67 0.18
CA THR A 3 9.57 -12.43 0.73
C THR A 3 8.68 -13.61 0.37
N ASP A 4 8.01 -14.15 1.37
CA ASP A 4 7.09 -15.28 1.17
C ASP A 4 5.72 -14.77 0.73
N LEU A 5 5.25 -15.26 -0.40
CA LEU A 5 3.92 -14.99 -0.93
C LEU A 5 3.19 -16.29 -1.19
N GLY A 6 2.45 -16.76 -0.18
CA GLY A 6 1.60 -17.95 -0.34
C GLY A 6 2.36 -19.23 -0.67
N GLY A 7 3.53 -19.40 -0.06
CA GLY A 7 4.40 -20.55 -0.24
C GLY A 7 5.49 -20.41 -1.29
N ASN A 8 5.49 -19.33 -2.06
CA ASN A 8 6.56 -19.04 -3.02
C ASN A 8 7.45 -17.92 -2.48
N GLN A 9 8.74 -18.18 -2.37
CA GLN A 9 9.72 -17.16 -2.01
C GLN A 9 10.03 -16.29 -3.21
N MET A 10 10.02 -14.97 -3.00
CA MET A 10 10.43 -13.99 -4.00
C MET A 10 11.80 -13.44 -3.68
N ASN A 11 12.66 -13.37 -4.70
CA ASN A 11 13.95 -12.69 -4.60
C ASN A 11 13.73 -11.18 -4.79
N ILE A 12 14.06 -10.40 -3.76
CA ILE A 12 13.97 -8.95 -3.83
C ILE A 12 15.27 -8.41 -4.41
N VAL A 13 15.14 -7.65 -5.51
CA VAL A 13 16.29 -7.10 -6.23
C VAL A 13 16.56 -5.64 -5.94
N ASN A 14 15.57 -4.91 -5.44
CA ASN A 14 15.73 -3.53 -5.00
C ASN A 14 14.68 -3.19 -3.95
N SER A 15 15.00 -2.23 -3.08
CA SER A 15 14.08 -1.79 -2.03
C SER A 15 14.31 -0.34 -1.64
N MET A 16 13.30 0.27 -1.04
CA MET A 16 13.36 1.60 -0.45
C MET A 16 12.54 1.66 0.83
N GLU A 17 12.90 2.55 1.72
CA GLU A 17 12.14 2.84 2.92
C GLU A 17 11.93 4.33 3.05
N LEU A 18 10.74 4.72 3.51
CA LEU A 18 10.36 6.10 3.73
C LEU A 18 9.61 6.20 5.05
N LYS A 19 9.96 7.18 5.85
CA LYS A 19 9.28 7.48 7.10
C LYS A 19 8.87 8.94 7.07
N ILE A 20 7.59 9.21 7.19
CA ILE A 20 7.02 10.55 7.09
C ILE A 20 5.96 10.81 8.16
N PRO A 21 5.82 12.05 8.62
CA PRO A 21 4.69 12.41 9.49
C PRO A 21 3.35 12.20 8.80
N SER A 22 2.32 11.89 9.59
CA SER A 22 0.95 11.67 9.10
C SER A 22 0.20 12.97 8.78
N LYS A 23 0.84 13.83 8.01
CA LYS A 23 0.24 15.09 7.53
C LYS A 23 -0.42 14.89 6.17
N SER A 24 -1.56 15.54 5.97
CA SER A 24 -2.31 15.43 4.71
C SER A 24 -1.48 15.73 3.47
N ILE A 25 -0.57 16.71 3.57
CA ILE A 25 0.31 17.06 2.47
C ILE A 25 1.28 15.94 2.09
N ASN A 26 1.58 15.04 3.01
CA ASN A 26 2.50 13.94 2.77
C ASN A 26 1.89 12.78 2.00
N GLU A 27 0.58 12.76 1.80
CA GLU A 27 -0.07 11.77 0.93
C GLU A 27 0.47 11.90 -0.50
N SER A 28 0.46 13.10 -1.06
CA SER A 28 0.96 13.31 -2.41
C SER A 28 2.48 13.09 -2.51
N PHE A 29 3.23 13.42 -1.47
CA PHE A 29 4.65 13.14 -1.41
C PHE A 29 4.94 11.64 -1.44
N ALA A 30 4.25 10.85 -0.62
CA ALA A 30 4.39 9.40 -0.60
C ALA A 30 4.08 8.78 -1.97
N ARG A 31 2.99 9.21 -2.59
CA ARG A 31 2.60 8.78 -3.93
C ARG A 31 3.67 9.09 -4.97
N SER A 32 4.27 10.27 -4.90
CA SER A 32 5.36 10.67 -5.80
C SER A 32 6.62 9.84 -5.60
N VAL A 33 6.99 9.54 -4.36
CA VAL A 33 8.16 8.70 -4.05
C VAL A 33 7.98 7.29 -4.60
N ILE A 34 6.82 6.68 -4.36
CA ILE A 34 6.52 5.34 -4.90
C ILE A 34 6.53 5.37 -6.43
N SER A 35 5.93 6.39 -7.03
CA SER A 35 5.93 6.55 -8.50
C SER A 35 7.35 6.58 -9.05
N ALA A 36 8.22 7.37 -8.44
CA ALA A 36 9.62 7.46 -8.86
C ALA A 36 10.32 6.10 -8.71
N PHE A 37 10.06 5.38 -7.63
CA PHE A 37 10.68 4.08 -7.38
C PHE A 37 10.27 3.05 -8.43
N ILE A 38 9.00 2.97 -8.77
CA ILE A 38 8.51 1.97 -9.72
C ILE A 38 8.82 2.28 -11.19
N LEU A 39 9.21 3.51 -11.50
CA LEU A 39 9.62 3.88 -12.87
C LEU A 39 10.78 3.04 -13.39
N GLN A 40 11.63 2.52 -12.53
CA GLN A 40 12.72 1.62 -12.95
C GLN A 40 12.24 0.32 -13.59
N LEU A 41 10.97 -0.05 -13.40
CA LEU A 41 10.35 -1.20 -14.05
C LEU A 41 9.60 -0.85 -15.33
N ASP A 42 9.67 0.39 -15.76
CA ASP A 42 8.98 0.86 -16.96
C ASP A 42 7.48 0.49 -16.99
N PRO A 43 6.71 0.92 -15.99
CA PRO A 43 5.29 0.60 -15.91
C PRO A 43 4.50 1.25 -17.05
N THR A 44 3.38 0.66 -17.42
CA THR A 44 2.41 1.34 -18.26
C THR A 44 1.77 2.50 -17.49
N ILE A 45 1.17 3.44 -18.18
CA ILE A 45 0.44 4.56 -17.55
C ILE A 45 -0.68 4.01 -16.65
N SER A 46 -1.38 2.97 -17.11
CA SER A 46 -2.43 2.34 -16.34
C SER A 46 -1.90 1.70 -15.05
N GLU A 47 -0.82 0.94 -15.14
CA GLU A 47 -0.19 0.32 -13.97
C GLU A 47 0.28 1.37 -12.96
N LEU A 48 0.92 2.43 -13.44
CA LEU A 48 1.37 3.53 -12.59
C LEU A 48 0.19 4.21 -11.88
N SER A 49 -0.87 4.51 -12.61
CA SER A 49 -2.09 5.11 -12.08
C SER A 49 -2.75 4.24 -11.01
N ASP A 50 -2.85 2.95 -11.26
CA ASP A 50 -3.44 1.98 -10.33
C ASP A 50 -2.67 1.92 -9.02
N ILE A 51 -1.35 1.85 -9.11
CA ILE A 51 -0.49 1.80 -7.93
C ILE A 51 -0.56 3.11 -7.14
N LYS A 52 -0.52 4.25 -7.82
CA LYS A 52 -0.65 5.56 -7.18
C LYS A 52 -1.97 5.69 -6.41
N THR A 53 -3.05 5.23 -7.01
CA THR A 53 -4.38 5.27 -6.38
C THR A 53 -4.41 4.39 -5.12
N ALA A 54 -3.91 3.17 -5.22
CA ALA A 54 -3.86 2.26 -4.07
C ALA A 54 -3.00 2.81 -2.92
N VAL A 55 -1.84 3.38 -3.24
CA VAL A 55 -0.96 4.00 -2.25
C VAL A 55 -1.63 5.20 -1.59
N SER A 56 -2.30 6.04 -2.37
CA SER A 56 -3.06 7.18 -1.83
C SER A 56 -4.11 6.75 -0.82
N GLU A 57 -4.85 5.70 -1.13
CA GLU A 57 -5.87 5.17 -0.22
C GLU A 57 -5.25 4.62 1.07
N ALA A 58 -4.16 3.89 0.96
CA ALA A 58 -3.48 3.32 2.14
C ALA A 58 -2.90 4.41 3.04
N VAL A 59 -2.27 5.43 2.47
CA VAL A 59 -1.72 6.56 3.23
C VAL A 59 -2.84 7.38 3.87
N THR A 60 -3.90 7.64 3.15
CA THR A 60 -5.08 8.35 3.68
C THR A 60 -5.68 7.59 4.87
N ASN A 61 -5.77 6.28 4.79
CA ASN A 61 -6.23 5.47 5.93
C ASN A 61 -5.34 5.63 7.17
N CYS A 62 -4.03 5.72 7.00
CA CYS A 62 -3.11 5.99 8.12
C CYS A 62 -3.42 7.35 8.76
N ILE A 63 -3.59 8.38 7.94
CA ILE A 63 -3.80 9.75 8.40
C ILE A 63 -5.17 9.91 9.08
N VAL A 64 -6.22 9.45 8.42
CA VAL A 64 -7.60 9.70 8.82
C VAL A 64 -8.06 8.71 9.88
N HIS A 65 -7.76 7.44 9.72
CA HIS A 65 -8.26 6.37 10.59
C HIS A 65 -7.24 5.86 11.60
N GLY A 66 -5.98 5.74 11.21
CA GLY A 66 -4.92 5.24 12.09
C GLY A 66 -4.60 6.21 13.20
N TYR A 67 -4.17 7.38 12.83
CA TYR A 67 -3.74 8.39 13.81
C TYR A 67 -4.79 9.42 14.18
N ARG A 68 -5.77 9.68 13.34
CA ARG A 68 -6.78 10.71 13.56
C ARG A 68 -6.15 12.04 14.00
N ASP A 69 -6.52 12.51 15.19
CA ASP A 69 -6.08 13.80 15.74
C ASP A 69 -4.73 13.72 16.48
N THR A 70 -4.22 12.51 16.71
CA THR A 70 -3.01 12.34 17.51
C THR A 70 -1.73 12.57 16.72
N GLY A 71 -1.79 12.35 15.41
CA GLY A 71 -0.60 12.35 14.57
C GLY A 71 0.33 11.18 14.87
N GLY A 72 1.29 10.97 14.01
CA GLY A 72 2.29 9.91 14.14
C GLY A 72 3.10 9.76 12.87
N MET A 73 3.90 8.71 12.78
CA MET A 73 4.75 8.44 11.64
C MET A 73 4.15 7.34 10.77
N ILE A 74 4.21 7.53 9.47
CA ILE A 74 3.85 6.53 8.48
C ILE A 74 5.13 5.92 7.94
N TYR A 75 5.20 4.59 7.95
CA TYR A 75 6.36 3.83 7.49
C TYR A 75 5.99 3.16 6.18
N ILE A 76 6.73 3.47 5.12
CA ILE A 76 6.49 2.94 3.79
C ILE A 76 7.72 2.18 3.34
N LYS A 77 7.52 0.97 2.88
CA LYS A 77 8.57 0.16 2.29
C LYS A 77 8.15 -0.28 0.90
N GLY A 78 8.99 -0.01 -0.08
CA GLY A 78 8.82 -0.50 -1.44
C GLY A 78 9.86 -1.57 -1.73
N GLU A 79 9.45 -2.66 -2.36
CA GLU A 79 10.33 -3.73 -2.79
C GLU A 79 10.01 -4.10 -4.23
N ILE A 80 11.04 -4.43 -4.99
CA ILE A 80 10.92 -4.95 -6.35
C ILE A 80 11.47 -6.36 -6.33
N ALA A 81 10.64 -7.32 -6.74
CA ALA A 81 11.04 -8.70 -6.89
C ALA A 81 11.59 -8.97 -8.30
N GLU A 82 12.36 -10.03 -8.42
CA GLU A 82 13.01 -10.45 -9.67
C GLU A 82 12.03 -10.66 -10.83
N ASP A 83 10.80 -11.09 -10.53
CA ASP A 83 9.73 -11.30 -11.51
C ASP A 83 8.92 -10.04 -11.86
N ASN A 84 9.39 -8.85 -11.48
CA ASN A 84 8.72 -7.57 -11.65
C ASN A 84 7.47 -7.39 -10.76
N THR A 85 7.35 -8.13 -9.70
CA THR A 85 6.32 -7.85 -8.67
C THR A 85 6.79 -6.70 -7.82
N ILE A 86 5.91 -5.72 -7.66
CA ILE A 86 6.08 -4.62 -6.71
C ILE A 86 5.33 -4.97 -5.43
N ILE A 87 6.01 -4.76 -4.31
CA ILE A 87 5.46 -4.99 -2.98
C ILE A 87 5.59 -3.68 -2.22
N ILE A 88 4.47 -3.11 -1.80
CA ILE A 88 4.44 -1.85 -1.06
C ILE A 88 3.77 -2.11 0.28
N LYS A 89 4.52 -1.85 1.35
CA LYS A 89 4.05 -2.01 2.71
C LYS A 89 3.89 -0.64 3.34
N ILE A 90 2.70 -0.35 3.84
CA ILE A 90 2.37 0.93 4.46
C ILE A 90 1.85 0.65 5.87
N ARG A 91 2.57 1.18 6.85
CA ARG A 91 2.31 0.89 8.26
C ARG A 91 2.12 2.15 9.08
N ASP A 92 1.12 2.13 9.94
CA ASP A 92 0.97 3.08 11.03
C ASP A 92 1.04 2.37 12.38
N LYS A 93 1.30 3.14 13.42
CA LYS A 93 1.27 2.69 14.83
C LYS A 93 0.09 3.33 15.57
N GLY A 94 -1.02 3.52 14.87
CA GLY A 94 -2.21 4.16 15.41
C GLY A 94 -3.12 3.20 16.17
N LYS A 95 -4.40 3.50 16.14
CA LYS A 95 -5.39 2.75 16.94
C LYS A 95 -5.64 1.32 16.49
N GLY A 96 -5.27 0.96 15.26
CA GLY A 96 -5.56 -0.35 14.69
C GLY A 96 -7.03 -0.52 14.29
N ILE A 97 -7.33 -1.67 13.72
CA ILE A 97 -8.66 -2.05 13.25
C ILE A 97 -9.13 -3.25 14.06
N PRO A 98 -10.23 -3.13 14.84
CA PRO A 98 -10.71 -4.24 15.66
C PRO A 98 -11.21 -5.43 14.86
N ASP A 99 -11.88 -5.17 13.74
CA ASP A 99 -12.45 -6.20 12.88
C ASP A 99 -12.07 -5.92 11.43
N ILE A 100 -11.01 -6.59 10.96
CA ILE A 100 -10.48 -6.40 9.62
C ILE A 100 -11.48 -6.86 8.56
N LYS A 101 -12.16 -7.98 8.76
CA LYS A 101 -13.14 -8.48 7.80
C LYS A 101 -14.23 -7.47 7.55
N LYS A 102 -14.77 -6.90 8.63
CA LYS A 102 -15.81 -5.89 8.54
C LYS A 102 -15.33 -4.61 7.88
N ALA A 103 -14.12 -4.16 8.21
CA ALA A 103 -13.52 -2.97 7.62
C ALA A 103 -13.27 -3.11 6.12
N MET A 104 -13.06 -4.31 5.63
CA MET A 104 -12.82 -4.58 4.22
C MET A 104 -14.10 -4.81 3.41
N GLU A 105 -15.25 -4.92 4.04
CA GLU A 105 -16.53 -5.07 3.34
C GLU A 105 -16.91 -3.78 2.60
N PRO A 106 -17.17 -3.85 1.27
CA PRO A 106 -17.42 -2.65 0.50
C PRO A 106 -18.79 -2.00 0.75
N LEU A 107 -19.73 -2.70 1.35
CA LEU A 107 -21.09 -2.20 1.63
C LEU A 107 -21.28 -1.70 3.04
N PHE A 108 -20.38 -0.86 3.56
CA PHE A 108 -20.47 -0.47 4.91
C PHE A 108 -21.14 0.80 5.13
N THR A 109 -21.86 1.05 6.06
CA THR A 109 -22.95 2.00 6.03
C THR A 109 -22.85 3.23 6.91
N THR A 110 -21.88 3.43 7.75
CA THR A 110 -21.93 4.64 8.58
C THR A 110 -20.61 5.14 9.12
N GLY A 111 -20.24 6.34 8.83
CA GLY A 111 -19.17 7.08 9.46
C GLY A 111 -17.76 6.76 8.96
N GLY A 112 -16.76 6.82 9.85
CA GLY A 112 -15.35 6.64 9.50
C GLY A 112 -14.97 5.25 9.02
N GLU A 113 -15.67 4.21 9.49
CA GLU A 113 -15.46 2.83 9.07
C GLU A 113 -15.88 2.57 7.63
N GLU A 114 -16.91 3.27 7.16
CA GLU A 114 -17.37 3.22 5.79
C GLU A 114 -16.30 3.70 4.82
N ARG A 115 -15.61 4.79 5.13
CA ARG A 115 -14.52 5.30 4.30
C ARG A 115 -13.34 4.35 4.24
N ALA A 116 -12.98 3.71 5.35
CA ALA A 116 -11.92 2.71 5.38
C ALA A 116 -12.27 1.52 4.49
N GLY A 117 -13.52 1.05 4.53
CA GLY A 117 -14.01 -0.02 3.68
C GLY A 117 -13.94 0.32 2.20
N LEU A 118 -14.31 1.54 1.81
CA LEU A 118 -14.19 2.02 0.44
C LEU A 118 -12.72 2.08 0.00
N GLY A 119 -11.82 2.54 0.85
CA GLY A 119 -10.40 2.58 0.56
C GLY A 119 -9.82 1.19 0.29
N PHE A 120 -10.17 0.18 1.09
CA PHE A 120 -9.74 -1.20 0.87
C PHE A 120 -10.32 -1.79 -0.42
N ALA A 121 -11.59 -1.49 -0.73
CA ALA A 121 -12.20 -1.92 -1.98
C ALA A 121 -11.47 -1.33 -3.20
N VAL A 122 -11.08 -0.07 -3.13
CA VAL A 122 -10.29 0.59 -4.18
C VAL A 122 -8.93 -0.08 -4.31
N MET A 123 -8.22 -0.33 -3.21
CA MET A 123 -6.93 -1.01 -3.24
C MET A 123 -7.04 -2.38 -3.91
N GLU A 124 -8.04 -3.17 -3.54
CA GLU A 124 -8.26 -4.50 -4.12
C GLU A 124 -8.61 -4.44 -5.60
N SER A 125 -9.30 -3.38 -6.05
CA SER A 125 -9.64 -3.20 -7.46
C SER A 125 -8.42 -2.97 -8.34
N PHE A 126 -7.39 -2.31 -7.81
CA PHE A 126 -6.23 -1.87 -8.58
C PHE A 126 -4.98 -2.70 -8.38
N MET A 127 -4.91 -3.45 -7.29
CA MET A 127 -3.74 -4.28 -6.97
C MET A 127 -4.07 -5.76 -7.18
N ASP A 128 -3.07 -6.58 -7.42
CA ASP A 128 -3.28 -8.03 -7.58
C ASP A 128 -3.63 -8.69 -6.25
N LYS A 129 -3.10 -8.14 -5.16
CA LYS A 129 -3.37 -8.65 -3.82
C LYS A 129 -3.20 -7.55 -2.79
N VAL A 130 -4.06 -7.54 -1.80
CA VAL A 130 -3.98 -6.66 -0.64
C VAL A 130 -4.04 -7.52 0.63
N LYS A 131 -3.03 -7.37 1.48
CA LYS A 131 -3.02 -7.97 2.81
C LYS A 131 -3.12 -6.89 3.85
N VAL A 132 -3.96 -7.10 4.85
CA VAL A 132 -4.09 -6.19 5.99
C VAL A 132 -3.80 -6.95 7.26
N SER A 133 -2.88 -6.43 8.06
CA SER A 133 -2.59 -6.92 9.39
C SER A 133 -2.80 -5.77 10.36
N SER A 134 -3.59 -5.99 11.38
CA SER A 134 -3.88 -4.95 12.36
C SER A 134 -4.11 -5.54 13.73
N LYS A 135 -3.74 -4.76 14.75
CA LYS A 135 -4.04 -5.08 16.13
C LYS A 135 -4.51 -3.81 16.81
N GLU A 136 -5.67 -3.91 17.47
CA GLU A 136 -6.25 -2.79 18.19
C GLU A 136 -5.24 -2.20 19.18
N GLY A 137 -5.06 -0.89 19.15
CA GLY A 137 -4.10 -0.17 19.97
C GLY A 137 -2.64 -0.23 19.51
N LYS A 138 -2.32 -0.99 18.46
CA LYS A 138 -0.93 -1.18 17.99
C LYS A 138 -0.68 -0.73 16.55
N GLY A 139 -1.73 -0.50 15.80
CA GLY A 139 -1.63 0.00 14.42
C GLY A 139 -1.99 -1.01 13.36
N THR A 140 -1.76 -0.61 12.13
CA THR A 140 -2.16 -1.36 10.94
C THR A 140 -1.02 -1.39 9.93
N THR A 141 -0.85 -2.53 9.28
CA THR A 141 0.04 -2.68 8.12
C THR A 141 -0.77 -3.16 6.93
N VAL A 142 -0.71 -2.40 5.86
CA VAL A 142 -1.29 -2.78 4.56
C VAL A 142 -0.15 -3.16 3.63
N THR A 143 -0.24 -4.31 3.00
CA THR A 143 0.73 -4.76 2.01
C THR A 143 0.04 -4.91 0.66
N LEU A 144 0.55 -4.20 -0.33
CA LEU A 144 0.03 -4.15 -1.68
C LEU A 144 0.97 -4.89 -2.62
N TYR A 145 0.42 -5.77 -3.45
CA TYR A 145 1.20 -6.56 -4.43
C TYR A 145 0.67 -6.31 -5.83
N LYS A 146 1.56 -6.03 -6.76
CA LYS A 146 1.22 -5.94 -8.18
C LYS A 146 2.38 -6.40 -9.04
N LYS A 147 2.11 -7.38 -9.90
CA LYS A 147 3.08 -7.83 -10.91
C LYS A 147 2.92 -6.96 -12.15
N LEU A 148 3.99 -6.30 -12.56
CA LEU A 148 3.96 -5.48 -13.75
C LEU A 148 4.15 -6.34 -14.99
N ILE A 149 3.30 -6.11 -15.97
CA ILE A 149 3.43 -6.71 -17.28
C ILE A 149 4.41 -5.83 -18.03
N ARG A 150 5.68 -6.25 -18.07
CA ARG A 150 6.68 -5.53 -18.83
C ARG A 150 6.28 -5.53 -20.29
N ALA A 151 5.82 -4.37 -20.75
CA ALA A 151 5.56 -4.19 -22.14
C ALA A 151 6.87 -4.35 -22.92
N LYS A 152 7.10 -5.54 -23.47
CA LYS A 152 7.93 -5.75 -24.65
C LYS A 152 9.36 -5.20 -24.66
N TYR A 153 10.00 -5.12 -23.50
CA TYR A 153 11.43 -4.86 -23.51
C TYR A 153 12.15 -6.19 -23.62
N GLU A 154 12.46 -6.59 -24.82
CA GLU A 154 13.51 -7.56 -25.01
C GLU A 154 14.80 -6.89 -24.53
N LYS A 155 15.40 -7.45 -23.49
CA LYS A 155 16.74 -7.00 -23.13
C LYS A 155 17.65 -7.21 -24.33
N PRO A 156 18.41 -6.21 -24.72
CA PRO A 156 19.42 -6.43 -25.73
C PRO A 156 20.41 -7.50 -25.29
#